data_fdc2c7b0de362fc97b32e2b6cc6dfe6b
#
_entry.id   fdc2c7b0de362fc97b32e2b6cc6dfe6b
#
_cell.length_a   1.000
_cell.length_b   1.000
_cell.length_c   1.000
_cell.angle_alpha   90.00
_cell.angle_beta   90.00
_cell.angle_gamma   90.00
#
_symmetry.space_group_name_H-M   'P 1'
#
loop_
_entity.id
_entity.type
_entity.pdbx_description
1 polymer ?
#
loop_
_entity_poly.entity_id
_entity_poly.type
_entity_poly.pdbx_seq_one_letter_code
_entity_poly.pdbx_strand_id
1 'polypeptide(L)'
;PLTHEQKVKYATAMFPGIQLGDSSVRTWVQAMQYLQKRGYTDIIYVAGSDRANTFNTLLNRYNGKDYNFNSIKTVDAGTRDPDSPGIEGISASKMRELAMRGDEKNFIRMTPLPTKLAKTMYDEVRKGMGVQKEPA
;
A
#
# COMPACT_ATOMS: atom_id res chain seq x y z
N PRO A 1 8.25 -8.16 -1.46
CA PRO A 1 9.41 -8.43 -2.34
C PRO A 1 10.12 -7.16 -2.80
N LEU A 2 9.44 -6.01 -2.82
CA LEU A 2 10.09 -4.74 -3.13
C LEU A 2 10.75 -4.14 -1.90
N THR A 3 11.88 -3.44 -2.08
CA THR A 3 12.50 -2.66 -1.02
C THR A 3 11.66 -1.42 -0.73
N HIS A 4 11.89 -0.76 0.42
CA HIS A 4 11.22 0.49 0.73
C HIS A 4 11.45 1.54 -0.36
N GLU A 5 12.67 1.70 -0.84
CA GLU A 5 13.01 2.65 -1.90
C GLU A 5 12.25 2.37 -3.19
N GLN A 6 12.14 1.09 -3.57
CA GLN A 6 11.37 0.67 -4.73
C GLN A 6 9.89 0.99 -4.56
N LYS A 7 9.32 0.70 -3.39
CA LYS A 7 7.91 1.02 -3.09
C LYS A 7 7.64 2.53 -3.20
N VAL A 8 8.52 3.35 -2.65
CA VAL A 8 8.41 4.81 -2.73
C VAL A 8 8.47 5.28 -4.18
N LYS A 9 9.41 4.76 -4.96
CA LYS A 9 9.57 5.09 -6.37
C LYS A 9 8.29 4.83 -7.16
N TYR A 10 7.71 3.64 -7.02
CA TYR A 10 6.50 3.27 -7.76
C TYR A 10 5.26 4.00 -7.25
N ALA A 11 5.11 4.14 -5.94
CA ALA A 11 3.98 4.88 -5.37
C ALA A 11 4.00 6.35 -5.79
N THR A 12 5.18 6.98 -5.83
CA THR A 12 5.33 8.35 -6.30
C THR A 12 4.96 8.50 -7.78
N ALA A 13 5.32 7.51 -8.59
CA ALA A 13 4.99 7.50 -10.02
C ALA A 13 3.48 7.30 -10.24
N MET A 14 2.84 6.45 -9.42
CA MET A 14 1.39 6.20 -9.52
C MET A 14 0.57 7.38 -9.01
N PHE A 15 1.00 8.01 -7.93
CA PHE A 15 0.24 9.01 -7.20
C PHE A 15 1.11 10.23 -6.89
N PRO A 16 1.42 11.05 -7.90
CA PRO A 16 2.24 12.26 -7.66
C PRO A 16 1.53 13.20 -6.68
N GLY A 17 2.29 13.78 -5.78
CA GLY A 17 1.76 14.71 -4.79
C GLY A 17 1.30 14.08 -3.48
N ILE A 18 1.26 12.74 -3.40
CA ILE A 18 0.98 12.07 -2.13
C ILE A 18 2.24 12.09 -1.26
N GLN A 19 2.05 12.42 0.02
CA GLN A 19 3.11 12.36 1.00
C GLN A 19 3.29 10.92 1.49
N LEU A 20 4.51 10.42 1.36
CA LEU A 20 4.85 9.07 1.80
C LEU A 20 5.71 9.14 3.05
N GLY A 21 5.57 8.15 3.93
CA GLY A 21 6.43 8.01 5.10
C GLY A 21 7.83 7.56 4.71
N ASP A 22 8.80 7.85 5.56
CA ASP A 22 10.16 7.37 5.37
C ASP A 22 10.34 5.94 5.93
N SER A 23 11.57 5.41 5.86
CA SER A 23 11.87 4.04 6.29
C SER A 23 11.75 3.84 7.81
N SER A 24 11.63 4.91 8.60
CA SER A 24 11.42 4.81 10.04
C SER A 24 9.96 4.51 10.40
N VAL A 25 9.03 4.74 9.48
CA VAL A 25 7.61 4.51 9.71
C VAL A 25 7.25 3.08 9.26
N ARG A 26 7.25 2.16 10.22
CA ARG A 26 7.02 0.73 9.95
C ARG A 26 5.71 0.20 10.51
N THR A 27 5.14 0.85 11.52
CA THR A 27 3.90 0.44 12.16
C THR A 27 2.88 1.57 12.11
N TRP A 28 1.61 1.22 12.34
CA TRP A 28 0.55 2.23 12.39
C TRP A 28 0.75 3.22 13.54
N VAL A 29 1.30 2.78 14.68
CA VAL A 29 1.61 3.66 15.80
C VAL A 29 2.68 4.68 15.37
N GLN A 30 3.72 4.23 14.71
CA GLN A 30 4.77 5.13 14.20
C GLN A 30 4.22 6.12 13.18
N ALA A 31 3.29 5.68 12.33
CA ALA A 31 2.64 6.56 11.37
C ALA A 31 1.84 7.66 12.08
N MET A 32 1.11 7.33 13.13
CA MET A 32 0.34 8.29 13.90
C MET A 32 1.27 9.28 14.63
N GLN A 33 2.34 8.79 15.23
CA GLN A 33 3.34 9.64 15.90
C GLN A 33 4.04 10.57 14.92
N TYR A 34 4.34 10.08 13.71
CA TYR A 34 4.92 10.88 12.64
C TYR A 34 4.00 12.05 12.24
N LEU A 35 2.71 11.78 12.08
CA LEU A 35 1.73 12.80 11.74
C LEU A 35 1.57 13.82 12.86
N GLN A 36 1.54 13.37 14.11
CA GLN A 36 1.47 14.27 15.27
C GLN A 36 2.68 15.20 15.31
N LYS A 37 3.87 14.66 15.10
CA LYS A 37 5.12 15.42 15.08
C LYS A 37 5.12 16.49 14.00
N ARG A 38 4.42 16.25 12.89
CA ARG A 38 4.28 17.22 11.79
C ARG A 38 3.19 18.25 12.03
N GLY A 39 2.51 18.22 13.16
CA GLY A 39 1.54 19.23 13.56
C GLY A 39 0.09 18.95 13.20
N TYR A 40 -0.23 17.77 12.69
CA TYR A 40 -1.61 17.40 12.42
C TYR A 40 -2.37 17.15 13.73
N THR A 41 -3.59 17.63 13.82
CA THR A 41 -4.42 17.55 15.03
C THR A 41 -5.64 16.64 14.85
N ASP A 42 -6.07 16.41 13.62
CA ASP A 42 -7.23 15.59 13.27
C ASP A 42 -6.83 14.59 12.20
N ILE A 43 -7.23 13.33 12.40
CA ILE A 43 -6.86 12.24 11.51
C ILE A 43 -8.11 11.64 10.89
N ILE A 44 -8.06 11.39 9.60
CA ILE A 44 -9.03 10.58 8.86
C ILE A 44 -8.29 9.37 8.33
N TYR A 45 -8.67 8.20 8.80
CA TYR A 45 -8.10 6.93 8.36
C TYR A 45 -9.06 6.27 7.37
N VAL A 46 -8.55 5.91 6.20
CA VAL A 46 -9.35 5.24 5.17
C VAL A 46 -8.98 3.77 5.13
N ALA A 47 -9.95 2.91 5.27
CA ALA A 47 -9.74 1.46 5.27
C ALA A 47 -10.88 0.75 4.52
N GLY A 48 -10.59 -0.45 4.04
CA GLY A 48 -11.62 -1.30 3.46
C GLY A 48 -12.64 -1.74 4.51
N SER A 49 -13.84 -2.16 4.05
CA SER A 49 -14.96 -2.52 4.93
C SER A 49 -14.59 -3.60 5.96
N ASP A 50 -13.70 -4.51 5.59
CA ASP A 50 -13.27 -5.62 6.44
C ASP A 50 -12.43 -5.16 7.65
N ARG A 51 -11.83 -3.98 7.58
CA ARG A 51 -10.90 -3.49 8.61
C ARG A 51 -11.34 -2.17 9.27
N ALA A 52 -12.27 -1.44 8.66
CA ALA A 52 -12.63 -0.10 9.11
C ALA A 52 -13.01 -0.04 10.59
N ASN A 53 -13.90 -0.93 11.05
CA ASN A 53 -14.33 -0.94 12.45
C ASN A 53 -13.22 -1.33 13.42
N THR A 54 -12.42 -2.32 13.06
CA THR A 54 -11.30 -2.78 13.89
C THR A 54 -10.28 -1.67 14.08
N PHE A 55 -9.90 -0.99 13.00
CA PHE A 55 -8.93 0.09 13.07
C PHE A 55 -9.50 1.32 13.77
N ASN A 56 -10.78 1.64 13.58
CA ASN A 56 -11.39 2.75 14.30
C ASN A 56 -11.30 2.57 15.81
N THR A 57 -11.63 1.40 16.29
CA THR A 57 -11.53 1.06 17.71
C THR A 57 -10.08 1.10 18.18
N LEU A 58 -9.17 0.51 17.42
CA LEU A 58 -7.77 0.42 17.78
C LEU A 58 -7.10 1.81 17.84
N LEU A 59 -7.30 2.62 16.82
CA LEU A 59 -6.69 3.96 16.75
C LEU A 59 -7.18 4.87 17.87
N ASN A 60 -8.46 4.81 18.20
CA ASN A 60 -9.05 5.63 19.27
C ASN A 60 -8.66 5.12 20.65
N ARG A 61 -8.45 3.81 20.82
CA ARG A 61 -8.02 3.22 22.11
C ARG A 61 -6.67 3.80 22.56
N TYR A 62 -5.74 3.99 21.64
CA TYR A 62 -4.40 4.49 21.96
C TYR A 62 -4.27 6.00 21.85
N ASN A 63 -5.34 6.69 21.47
CA ASN A 63 -5.34 8.15 21.45
C ASN A 63 -5.27 8.66 22.91
N GLY A 64 -4.31 9.54 23.17
CA GLY A 64 -4.00 10.01 24.51
C GLY A 64 -2.96 9.16 25.25
N LYS A 65 -2.50 8.04 24.65
CA LYS A 65 -1.46 7.18 25.22
C LYS A 65 -0.18 7.26 24.41
N ASP A 66 -0.19 6.73 23.17
CA ASP A 66 0.98 6.70 22.31
C ASP A 66 1.07 7.93 21.39
N TYR A 67 -0.04 8.60 21.19
CA TYR A 67 -0.17 9.84 20.41
C TYR A 67 -1.39 10.59 20.95
N ASN A 68 -1.56 11.84 20.50
CA ASN A 68 -2.67 12.67 20.97
C ASN A 68 -3.22 13.51 19.82
N PHE A 69 -4.42 13.20 19.36
CA PHE A 69 -5.15 13.93 18.35
C PHE A 69 -6.49 14.42 18.89
N ASN A 70 -6.99 15.54 18.34
CA ASN A 70 -8.30 16.05 18.71
C ASN A 70 -9.42 15.12 18.24
N SER A 71 -9.25 14.51 17.06
CA SER A 71 -10.20 13.53 16.54
C SER A 71 -9.50 12.53 15.63
N ILE A 72 -10.00 11.30 15.67
CA ILE A 72 -9.60 10.23 14.74
C ILE A 72 -10.89 9.62 14.21
N LYS A 73 -11.12 9.76 12.90
CA LYS A 73 -12.27 9.21 12.20
C LYS A 73 -11.81 8.17 11.20
N THR A 74 -12.58 7.11 11.06
CA THR A 74 -12.32 6.08 10.05
C THR A 74 -13.41 6.14 8.99
N VAL A 75 -12.98 6.18 7.73
CA VAL A 75 -13.87 6.16 6.57
C VAL A 75 -13.77 4.78 5.93
N ASP A 76 -14.93 4.18 5.68
CA ASP A 76 -15.03 2.91 4.97
C ASP A 76 -14.92 3.18 3.46
N ALA A 77 -13.87 2.65 2.85
CA ALA A 77 -13.61 2.82 1.42
C ALA A 77 -14.43 1.87 0.54
N GLY A 78 -15.21 0.99 1.14
CA GLY A 78 -16.03 0.02 0.44
C GLY A 78 -15.43 -1.38 0.42
N THR A 79 -16.22 -2.32 -0.08
CA THR A 79 -15.82 -3.72 -0.18
C THR A 79 -15.07 -3.96 -1.49
N ARG A 80 -13.93 -4.63 -1.39
CA ARG A 80 -13.20 -5.05 -2.58
C ARG A 80 -13.72 -6.41 -3.04
N ASP A 81 -13.96 -6.54 -4.35
CA ASP A 81 -14.32 -7.82 -4.96
C ASP A 81 -13.05 -8.48 -5.52
N PRO A 82 -12.53 -9.54 -4.84
CA PRO A 82 -11.30 -10.19 -5.30
C PRO A 82 -11.46 -10.93 -6.63
N ASP A 83 -12.68 -11.23 -7.04
CA ASP A 83 -12.96 -11.93 -8.29
C ASP A 83 -13.18 -10.96 -9.47
N SER A 84 -13.22 -9.66 -9.20
CA SER A 84 -13.39 -8.66 -10.26
C SER A 84 -12.18 -8.67 -11.21
N PRO A 85 -12.41 -8.66 -12.53
CA PRO A 85 -11.31 -8.59 -13.51
C PRO A 85 -10.68 -7.20 -13.62
N GLY A 86 -11.27 -6.17 -13.03
CA GLY A 86 -10.78 -4.78 -13.09
C GLY A 86 -10.00 -4.36 -11.87
N ILE A 87 -9.86 -3.06 -11.72
CA ILE A 87 -9.13 -2.42 -10.61
C ILE A 87 -9.63 -2.90 -9.24
N GLU A 88 -10.92 -3.15 -9.11
CA GLU A 88 -11.55 -3.59 -7.87
C GLU A 88 -11.02 -4.94 -7.35
N GLY A 89 -10.49 -5.76 -8.24
CA GLY A 89 -9.91 -7.06 -7.89
C GLY A 89 -8.42 -7.01 -7.56
N ILE A 90 -7.77 -5.86 -7.70
CA ILE A 90 -6.33 -5.73 -7.49
C ILE A 90 -6.01 -5.81 -5.99
N SER A 91 -4.98 -6.58 -5.67
CA SER A 91 -4.41 -6.66 -4.33
C SER A 91 -2.92 -6.96 -4.43
N ALA A 92 -2.20 -6.66 -3.36
CA ALA A 92 -0.78 -7.01 -3.30
C ALA A 92 -0.56 -8.52 -3.47
N SER A 93 -1.42 -9.34 -2.86
CA SER A 93 -1.36 -10.79 -3.00
C SER A 93 -1.56 -11.25 -4.43
N LYS A 94 -2.53 -10.67 -5.14
CA LYS A 94 -2.78 -11.00 -6.54
C LYS A 94 -1.63 -10.59 -7.44
N MET A 95 -1.06 -9.41 -7.22
CA MET A 95 0.08 -8.94 -8.00
C MET A 95 1.30 -9.84 -7.79
N ARG A 96 1.56 -10.27 -6.55
CA ARG A 96 2.63 -11.23 -6.27
C ARG A 96 2.38 -12.57 -6.95
N GLU A 97 1.15 -13.04 -6.96
CA GLU A 97 0.77 -14.29 -7.64
C GLU A 97 1.05 -14.21 -9.14
N LEU A 98 0.64 -13.12 -9.78
CA LEU A 98 0.90 -12.91 -11.21
C LEU A 98 2.41 -12.89 -11.52
N ALA A 99 3.18 -12.21 -10.67
CA ALA A 99 4.64 -12.17 -10.81
C ALA A 99 5.27 -13.56 -10.64
N MET A 100 4.83 -14.30 -9.63
CA MET A 100 5.32 -15.65 -9.35
C MET A 100 5.06 -16.60 -10.50
N ARG A 101 3.86 -16.51 -11.07
CA ARG A 101 3.39 -17.35 -12.17
C ARG A 101 3.99 -16.96 -13.53
N GLY A 102 4.66 -15.82 -13.61
CA GLY A 102 5.23 -15.32 -14.86
C GLY A 102 4.21 -14.69 -15.79
N ASP A 103 3.06 -14.24 -15.27
CA ASP A 103 2.01 -13.60 -16.05
C ASP A 103 2.27 -12.09 -16.19
N GLU A 104 3.27 -11.77 -16.96
CA GLU A 104 3.70 -10.38 -17.18
C GLU A 104 2.60 -9.51 -17.78
N LYS A 105 1.88 -10.05 -18.75
CA LYS A 105 0.83 -9.31 -19.45
C LYS A 105 -0.25 -8.80 -18.51
N ASN A 106 -0.78 -9.66 -17.64
CA ASN A 106 -1.80 -9.26 -16.68
C ASN A 106 -1.23 -8.38 -15.56
N PHE A 107 0.01 -8.63 -15.15
CA PHE A 107 0.68 -7.77 -14.18
C PHE A 107 0.76 -6.32 -14.69
N ILE A 108 1.21 -6.14 -15.91
CA ILE A 108 1.32 -4.82 -16.53
C ILE A 108 -0.06 -4.19 -16.70
N ARG A 109 -1.05 -4.96 -17.18
CA ARG A 109 -2.41 -4.48 -17.37
C ARG A 109 -3.04 -3.95 -16.08
N MET A 110 -2.78 -4.61 -14.96
CA MET A 110 -3.34 -4.24 -13.66
C MET A 110 -2.54 -3.16 -12.92
N THR A 111 -1.38 -2.79 -13.42
CA THR A 111 -0.51 -1.81 -12.76
C THR A 111 -0.78 -0.42 -13.35
N PRO A 112 -1.14 0.59 -12.52
CA PRO A 112 -1.41 1.95 -13.00
C PRO A 112 -0.12 2.75 -13.25
N LEU A 113 0.78 2.17 -14.04
CA LEU A 113 2.05 2.77 -14.43
C LEU A 113 2.21 2.69 -15.94
N PRO A 114 3.02 3.56 -16.56
CA PRO A 114 3.42 3.36 -17.95
C PRO A 114 4.01 1.96 -18.15
N THR A 115 3.76 1.36 -19.30
CA THR A 115 4.15 -0.03 -19.59
C THR A 115 5.62 -0.33 -19.26
N LYS A 116 6.52 0.56 -19.65
CA LYS A 116 7.96 0.40 -19.41
C LYS A 116 8.28 0.30 -17.90
N LEU A 117 7.67 1.16 -17.11
CA LEU A 117 7.90 1.18 -15.66
C LEU A 117 7.21 0.00 -14.97
N ALA A 118 6.02 -0.38 -15.43
CA ALA A 118 5.32 -1.57 -14.94
C ALA A 118 6.13 -2.84 -15.18
N LYS A 119 6.79 -2.95 -16.34
CA LYS A 119 7.67 -4.07 -16.64
C LYS A 119 8.88 -4.11 -15.71
N THR A 120 9.48 -2.96 -15.43
CA THR A 120 10.60 -2.88 -14.48
C THR A 120 10.15 -3.32 -13.08
N MET A 121 8.98 -2.88 -12.65
CA MET A 121 8.39 -3.31 -11.38
C MET A 121 8.14 -4.82 -11.34
N TYR A 122 7.62 -5.39 -12.41
CA TYR A 122 7.40 -6.83 -12.54
C TYR A 122 8.71 -7.60 -12.35
N ASP A 123 9.78 -7.20 -13.01
CA ASP A 123 11.09 -7.84 -12.89
C ASP A 123 11.64 -7.73 -11.44
N GLU A 124 11.50 -6.57 -10.82
CA GLU A 124 11.96 -6.34 -9.45
C GLU A 124 11.15 -7.15 -8.43
N VAL A 125 9.83 -7.30 -8.62
CA VAL A 125 9.00 -8.14 -7.76
C VAL A 125 9.43 -9.60 -7.87
N ARG A 126 9.63 -10.10 -9.08
CA ARG A 126 10.12 -11.47 -9.29
C ARG A 126 11.47 -11.70 -8.65
N LYS A 127 12.39 -10.77 -8.81
CA LYS A 127 13.71 -10.84 -8.19
C LYS A 127 13.61 -10.86 -6.67
N GLY A 128 12.79 -9.99 -6.11
CA GLY A 128 12.57 -9.91 -4.66
C GLY A 128 11.91 -11.15 -4.08
N MET A 129 11.16 -11.91 -4.89
CA MET A 129 10.54 -13.18 -4.51
C MET A 129 11.46 -14.38 -4.76
N GLY A 130 12.64 -14.17 -5.25
CA GLY A 130 13.59 -15.24 -5.53
C GLY A 130 13.31 -16.03 -6.80
N VAL A 131 12.46 -15.51 -7.68
CA VAL A 131 12.22 -16.14 -8.98
C VAL A 131 13.38 -15.81 -9.91
N GLN A 132 14.06 -16.84 -10.39
CA GLN A 132 15.16 -16.63 -11.30
C GLN A 132 14.65 -16.28 -12.70
N LYS A 133 15.37 -15.37 -13.35
CA LYS A 133 15.10 -15.07 -14.75
C LYS A 133 15.43 -16.31 -15.59
N GLU A 134 14.49 -16.75 -16.44
CA GLU A 134 14.75 -17.88 -17.32
C GLU A 134 15.93 -17.55 -18.24
N PRO A 135 16.83 -18.52 -18.47
CA PRO A 135 17.88 -18.31 -19.46
C PRO A 135 17.28 -18.07 -20.84
N ALA A 136 17.83 -17.11 -21.51
CA ALA A 136 17.37 -16.71 -22.83
C ALA A 136 17.57 -17.87 -23.84
#